data_4eef97a2f016a05501cd0d5726ee116e
#
_entry.id   4eef97a2f016a05501cd0d5726ee116e
#
_cell.length_a   1.000
_cell.length_b   1.000
_cell.length_c   1.000
_cell.angle_alpha   90.00
_cell.angle_beta   90.00
_cell.angle_gamma   90.00
#
_symmetry.space_group_name_H-M   'P 1'
#
loop_
_entity.id
_entity.type
_entity.pdbx_description
1 polymer ?
#
loop_
_entity_poly.entity_id
_entity_poly.type
_entity_poly.pdbx_seq_one_letter_code
_entity_poly.pdbx_strand_id
1 'polypeptide(L)'
;MKEVRLRTSSEGIPTLRRSLCCDGVIFDVMAGLGNQLFQYAAARATSLRLGCPLYLNIDWFDRYTDRELALNAFKIVGTLFRGTKWEKFRDRNYPRLAPRVEYLGNDIDQRIFAAQPGMRFMGNWQSEVYFRAFTQQIREEVSLSVPLSENSRRVIDQILSRSAVAVHVRRGDYIADPATSKIYATCAPDYYQRASAKLREMVSTDVTFFLFSDDIDWATQNLKFLGNCIPVDCNGRNRPWEDLALMAACNHNIIPNSTFSWWAAWLNPNPNKIVISPAVWYIQPNMSNRNIVPNNFITV
;
A
#
# COMPACT_ATOMS: atom_id res chain seq x y z
N MET A 1 -29.93 3.04 2.18
CA MET A 1 -28.89 2.68 3.15
C MET A 1 -28.08 3.95 3.44
N LYS A 2 -27.96 4.38 4.71
CA LYS A 2 -27.17 5.57 5.05
C LYS A 2 -25.68 5.17 5.01
N GLU A 3 -24.94 5.73 4.05
CA GLU A 3 -23.48 5.65 4.06
C GLU A 3 -22.95 6.30 5.33
N VAL A 4 -22.32 5.52 6.18
CA VAL A 4 -21.60 6.03 7.35
C VAL A 4 -20.26 6.53 6.85
N ARG A 5 -20.17 7.84 6.55
CA ARG A 5 -18.89 8.50 6.29
C ARG A 5 -18.06 8.50 7.58
N LEU A 6 -16.84 7.99 7.50
CA LEU A 6 -15.90 7.91 8.61
C LEU A 6 -15.50 9.30 9.12
N ARG A 7 -15.45 9.45 10.44
CA ARG A 7 -14.83 10.61 11.10
C ARG A 7 -13.30 10.47 11.05
N THR A 8 -12.62 11.55 10.69
CA THR A 8 -11.21 11.61 10.31
C THR A 8 -10.19 11.68 11.46
N SER A 9 -10.57 11.41 12.71
CA SER A 9 -9.65 11.35 13.85
C SER A 9 -9.66 9.97 14.50
N SER A 10 -8.52 9.55 15.07
CA SER A 10 -8.43 8.34 15.90
C SER A 10 -9.30 8.42 17.16
N GLU A 11 -9.69 9.62 17.56
CA GLU A 11 -10.67 9.90 18.58
C GLU A 11 -12.08 9.67 18.01
N GLY A 12 -12.77 8.67 18.53
CA GLY A 12 -14.16 8.36 18.15
C GLY A 12 -14.35 7.07 17.36
N ILE A 13 -13.30 6.29 17.12
CA ILE A 13 -13.45 4.95 16.54
C ILE A 13 -14.15 4.03 17.56
N PRO A 14 -15.30 3.43 17.22
CA PRO A 14 -16.10 2.67 18.17
C PRO A 14 -15.40 1.38 18.60
N THR A 15 -15.64 0.99 19.85
CA THR A 15 -15.35 -0.36 20.33
C THR A 15 -16.59 -1.22 20.07
N LEU A 16 -16.46 -2.24 19.21
CA LEU A 16 -17.56 -3.14 18.86
C LEU A 16 -17.24 -4.58 19.27
N ARG A 17 -18.28 -5.32 19.69
CA ARG A 17 -18.20 -6.78 19.78
C ARG A 17 -18.23 -7.34 18.35
N ARG A 18 -17.28 -8.21 17.99
CA ARG A 18 -17.25 -8.83 16.66
C ARG A 18 -18.50 -9.66 16.34
N SER A 19 -19.17 -10.19 17.37
CA SER A 19 -20.46 -10.85 17.19
C SER A 19 -21.57 -9.93 16.63
N LEU A 20 -21.41 -8.60 16.75
CA LEU A 20 -22.33 -7.63 16.14
C LEU A 20 -22.03 -7.35 14.67
N CYS A 21 -20.93 -7.88 14.14
CA CYS A 21 -20.51 -7.72 12.75
C CYS A 21 -20.85 -8.98 11.91
N CYS A 22 -21.81 -9.80 12.37
CA CYS A 22 -22.16 -11.07 11.71
C CYS A 22 -22.89 -10.89 10.36
N ASP A 23 -23.41 -9.71 10.09
CA ASP A 23 -24.07 -9.33 8.84
C ASP A 23 -23.08 -8.92 7.73
N GLY A 24 -21.81 -8.76 8.06
CA GLY A 24 -20.77 -8.32 7.14
C GLY A 24 -19.49 -9.14 7.24
N VAL A 25 -18.47 -8.71 6.50
CA VAL A 25 -17.14 -9.30 6.57
C VAL A 25 -16.20 -8.44 7.41
N ILE A 26 -15.32 -9.09 8.17
CA ILE A 26 -14.36 -8.44 9.04
C ILE A 26 -12.95 -8.65 8.49
N PHE A 27 -12.19 -7.57 8.31
CA PHE A 27 -10.78 -7.65 7.94
C PHE A 27 -9.91 -6.95 8.98
N ASP A 28 -8.82 -7.60 9.35
CA ASP A 28 -7.79 -6.99 10.20
C ASP A 28 -6.89 -6.09 9.35
N VAL A 29 -6.72 -4.83 9.80
CA VAL A 29 -5.85 -3.83 9.17
C VAL A 29 -4.57 -3.70 10.01
N MET A 30 -3.41 -3.78 9.34
CA MET A 30 -2.10 -3.80 10.00
C MET A 30 -0.97 -3.23 9.14
N ALA A 31 0.17 -2.97 9.77
CA ALA A 31 1.43 -2.58 9.14
C ALA A 31 1.38 -1.20 8.45
N GLY A 32 2.29 -0.95 7.48
CA GLY A 32 2.40 0.32 6.78
C GLY A 32 1.30 0.55 5.74
N LEU A 33 1.19 1.81 5.26
CA LEU A 33 0.11 2.25 4.35
C LEU A 33 -0.10 1.32 3.14
N GLY A 34 0.97 0.87 2.48
CA GLY A 34 0.84 -0.02 1.31
C GLY A 34 0.12 -1.33 1.66
N ASN A 35 0.41 -1.92 2.82
CA ASN A 35 -0.29 -3.11 3.30
C ASN A 35 -1.73 -2.82 3.69
N GLN A 36 -1.98 -1.69 4.38
CA GLN A 36 -3.33 -1.25 4.73
C GLN A 36 -4.22 -1.10 3.49
N LEU A 37 -3.69 -0.55 2.40
CA LEU A 37 -4.41 -0.38 1.14
C LEU A 37 -4.72 -1.73 0.47
N PHE A 38 -3.81 -2.70 0.49
CA PHE A 38 -4.08 -4.06 -0.01
C PHE A 38 -5.16 -4.75 0.80
N GLN A 39 -5.08 -4.67 2.13
CA GLN A 39 -6.07 -5.22 3.04
C GLN A 39 -7.45 -4.58 2.81
N TYR A 40 -7.48 -3.26 2.68
CA TYR A 40 -8.70 -2.53 2.36
C TYR A 40 -9.29 -2.97 1.01
N ALA A 41 -8.49 -3.00 -0.06
CA ALA A 41 -8.97 -3.32 -1.39
C ALA A 41 -9.53 -4.75 -1.49
N ALA A 42 -8.85 -5.73 -0.88
CA ALA A 42 -9.33 -7.11 -0.81
C ALA A 42 -10.61 -7.22 0.03
N ALA A 43 -10.68 -6.52 1.16
CA ALA A 43 -11.82 -6.46 2.05
C ALA A 43 -13.04 -5.83 1.35
N ARG A 44 -12.83 -4.68 0.71
CA ARG A 44 -13.88 -3.95 0.00
C ARG A 44 -14.43 -4.75 -1.19
N ALA A 45 -13.56 -5.35 -1.98
CA ALA A 45 -13.97 -6.23 -3.07
C ALA A 45 -14.80 -7.43 -2.58
N THR A 46 -14.43 -8.00 -1.43
CA THR A 46 -15.19 -9.08 -0.79
C THR A 46 -16.57 -8.60 -0.34
N SER A 47 -16.64 -7.44 0.34
CA SER A 47 -17.90 -6.81 0.75
C SER A 47 -18.82 -6.50 -0.45
N LEU A 48 -18.26 -5.93 -1.52
CA LEU A 48 -19.01 -5.63 -2.75
C LEU A 48 -19.56 -6.90 -3.42
N ARG A 49 -18.73 -7.94 -3.53
CA ARG A 49 -19.15 -9.23 -4.11
C ARG A 49 -20.29 -9.88 -3.33
N LEU A 50 -20.28 -9.75 -2.00
CA LEU A 50 -21.30 -10.34 -1.12
C LEU A 50 -22.51 -9.41 -0.90
N GLY A 51 -22.42 -8.14 -1.28
CA GLY A 51 -23.47 -7.15 -1.00
C GLY A 51 -23.68 -6.91 0.49
N CYS A 52 -22.63 -7.03 1.33
CA CYS A 52 -22.71 -6.96 2.78
C CYS A 52 -21.83 -5.85 3.37
N PRO A 53 -22.06 -5.43 4.64
CA PRO A 53 -21.23 -4.46 5.33
C PRO A 53 -19.77 -4.86 5.42
N LEU A 54 -18.86 -3.85 5.44
CA LEU A 54 -17.44 -4.01 5.65
C LEU A 54 -17.05 -3.48 7.03
N TYR A 55 -16.37 -4.33 7.81
CA TYR A 55 -15.82 -4.00 9.11
C TYR A 55 -14.30 -4.14 9.09
N LEU A 56 -13.59 -3.07 9.47
CA LEU A 56 -12.14 -2.98 9.47
C LEU A 56 -11.64 -2.93 10.91
N ASN A 57 -11.09 -4.02 11.39
CA ASN A 57 -10.56 -4.14 12.74
C ASN A 57 -9.13 -3.57 12.81
N ILE A 58 -8.91 -2.58 13.67
CA ILE A 58 -7.65 -1.86 13.80
C ILE A 58 -6.92 -2.14 15.12
N ASP A 59 -7.20 -3.24 15.80
CA ASP A 59 -6.57 -3.61 17.08
C ASP A 59 -5.04 -3.74 17.00
N TRP A 60 -4.50 -3.97 15.81
CA TRP A 60 -3.07 -4.08 15.58
C TRP A 60 -2.32 -2.81 16.02
N PHE A 61 -2.88 -1.63 15.71
CA PHE A 61 -2.26 -0.33 16.00
C PHE A 61 -2.25 0.02 17.51
N ASP A 62 -2.98 -0.69 18.34
CA ASP A 62 -2.89 -0.53 19.79
C ASP A 62 -1.63 -1.20 20.39
N ARG A 63 -0.98 -2.08 19.62
CA ARG A 63 0.19 -2.87 20.06
C ARG A 63 1.49 -2.43 19.41
N TYR A 64 1.41 -2.01 18.15
CA TYR A 64 2.55 -1.66 17.32
C TYR A 64 2.48 -0.17 17.00
N THR A 65 3.33 0.60 17.68
CA THR A 65 3.31 2.08 17.64
C THR A 65 4.28 2.67 16.61
N ASP A 66 5.05 1.83 15.94
CA ASP A 66 5.99 2.21 14.88
C ASP A 66 5.31 2.52 13.54
N ARG A 67 4.02 2.20 13.43
CA ARG A 67 3.17 2.46 12.25
C ARG A 67 1.83 3.04 12.71
N GLU A 68 1.32 3.98 11.92
CA GLU A 68 0.03 4.62 12.17
C GLU A 68 -1.04 4.13 11.19
N LEU A 69 -2.30 4.21 11.63
CA LEU A 69 -3.44 4.02 10.74
C LEU A 69 -3.52 5.19 9.77
N ALA A 70 -3.27 4.95 8.50
CA ALA A 70 -3.27 5.98 7.46
C ALA A 70 -4.47 5.89 6.50
N LEU A 71 -5.32 4.87 6.61
CA LEU A 71 -6.52 4.72 5.77
C LEU A 71 -7.52 5.87 5.93
N ASN A 72 -7.54 6.53 7.08
CA ASN A 72 -8.39 7.69 7.35
C ASN A 72 -8.10 8.93 6.48
N ALA A 73 -6.97 8.94 5.77
CA ALA A 73 -6.66 9.98 4.79
C ALA A 73 -7.36 9.78 3.44
N PHE A 74 -8.04 8.66 3.24
CA PHE A 74 -8.69 8.29 1.98
C PHE A 74 -10.22 8.22 2.10
N LYS A 75 -10.93 8.20 0.97
CA LYS A 75 -12.39 8.11 0.90
C LYS A 75 -12.89 6.66 1.10
N ILE A 76 -12.25 5.89 1.95
CA ILE A 76 -12.61 4.49 2.18
C ILE A 76 -14.04 4.34 2.69
N VAL A 77 -14.65 3.21 2.36
CA VAL A 77 -16.00 2.82 2.78
C VAL A 77 -15.91 1.61 3.70
N GLY A 78 -16.61 1.68 4.83
CA GLY A 78 -16.62 0.61 5.83
C GLY A 78 -16.59 1.17 7.25
N THR A 79 -16.69 0.32 8.24
CA THR A 79 -16.65 0.70 9.65
C THR A 79 -15.31 0.32 10.25
N LEU A 80 -14.48 1.33 10.57
CA LEU A 80 -13.30 1.13 11.41
C LEU A 80 -13.76 0.87 12.84
N PHE A 81 -13.19 -0.16 13.49
CA PHE A 81 -13.54 -0.47 14.88
C PHE A 81 -12.36 -1.11 15.63
N ARG A 82 -12.46 -1.05 16.96
CA ARG A 82 -11.64 -1.84 17.90
C ARG A 82 -12.45 -2.93 18.54
N GLY A 83 -11.88 -4.11 18.70
CA GLY A 83 -12.46 -5.18 19.49
C GLY A 83 -12.50 -4.82 21.00
N THR A 84 -13.39 -5.48 21.74
CA THR A 84 -13.49 -5.33 23.19
C THR A 84 -12.19 -5.77 23.88
N LYS A 85 -11.97 -5.33 25.14
CA LYS A 85 -10.81 -5.76 25.94
C LYS A 85 -10.71 -7.28 26.05
N TRP A 86 -11.86 -7.96 26.18
CA TRP A 86 -11.92 -9.42 26.22
C TRP A 86 -11.50 -10.07 24.89
N GLU A 87 -11.98 -9.57 23.77
CA GLU A 87 -11.62 -10.09 22.45
C GLU A 87 -10.14 -9.89 22.16
N LYS A 88 -9.57 -8.73 22.50
CA LYS A 88 -8.12 -8.48 22.39
C LYS A 88 -7.31 -9.43 23.28
N PHE A 89 -7.75 -9.66 24.51
CA PHE A 89 -7.12 -10.63 25.41
C PHE A 89 -7.18 -12.05 24.86
N ARG A 90 -8.35 -12.48 24.39
CA ARG A 90 -8.55 -13.81 23.78
C ARG A 90 -7.65 -13.99 22.56
N ASP A 91 -7.64 -13.05 21.62
CA ASP A 91 -6.87 -13.13 20.38
C ASP A 91 -5.36 -13.21 20.67
N ARG A 92 -4.92 -12.58 21.75
CA ARG A 92 -3.52 -12.61 22.18
C ARG A 92 -3.10 -13.91 22.82
N ASN A 93 -3.90 -14.41 23.76
CA ASN A 93 -3.53 -15.52 24.63
C ASN A 93 -4.09 -16.85 24.14
N TYR A 94 -5.17 -16.84 23.39
CA TYR A 94 -5.89 -18.01 22.90
C TYR A 94 -6.25 -17.85 21.42
N PRO A 95 -5.28 -17.71 20.52
CA PRO A 95 -5.55 -17.41 19.10
C PRO A 95 -6.40 -18.48 18.41
N ARG A 96 -6.32 -19.74 18.85
CA ARG A 96 -7.16 -20.84 18.35
C ARG A 96 -8.66 -20.66 18.66
N LEU A 97 -9.01 -19.87 19.66
CA LEU A 97 -10.39 -19.54 20.02
C LEU A 97 -10.90 -18.27 19.33
N ALA A 98 -10.07 -17.65 18.50
CA ALA A 98 -10.41 -16.49 17.69
C ALA A 98 -10.54 -16.92 16.22
N PRO A 99 -11.70 -17.47 15.80
CA PRO A 99 -11.85 -18.00 14.46
C PRO A 99 -11.64 -16.90 13.42
N ARG A 100 -10.67 -17.11 12.54
CA ARG A 100 -10.36 -16.23 11.42
C ARG A 100 -9.66 -17.00 10.32
N VAL A 101 -9.84 -16.58 9.10
CA VAL A 101 -9.01 -16.99 7.98
C VAL A 101 -7.71 -16.19 8.04
N GLU A 102 -6.62 -16.84 8.41
CA GLU A 102 -5.31 -16.22 8.49
C GLU A 102 -4.46 -16.65 7.30
N TYR A 103 -3.92 -15.68 6.57
CA TYR A 103 -3.04 -15.91 5.45
C TYR A 103 -1.96 -14.82 5.35
N LEU A 104 -0.75 -15.17 5.75
CA LEU A 104 0.42 -14.29 5.69
C LEU A 104 1.34 -14.64 4.50
N GLY A 105 0.92 -15.58 3.66
CA GLY A 105 1.60 -15.91 2.41
C GLY A 105 1.43 -14.82 1.35
N ASN A 106 2.01 -15.05 0.19
CA ASN A 106 2.03 -14.14 -0.95
C ASN A 106 1.51 -14.76 -2.26
N ASP A 107 0.96 -15.97 -2.21
CA ASP A 107 0.14 -16.56 -3.28
C ASP A 107 -1.32 -16.15 -3.13
N ILE A 108 -2.17 -16.60 -4.04
CA ILE A 108 -3.61 -16.33 -3.99
C ILE A 108 -4.29 -17.32 -3.05
N ASP A 109 -4.82 -16.81 -1.95
CA ASP A 109 -5.67 -17.62 -1.05
C ASP A 109 -7.11 -17.67 -1.55
N GLN A 110 -7.51 -18.85 -2.03
CA GLN A 110 -8.85 -19.07 -2.59
C GLN A 110 -9.97 -18.94 -1.54
N ARG A 111 -9.67 -19.06 -0.26
CA ARG A 111 -10.66 -18.99 0.82
C ARG A 111 -11.37 -17.63 0.88
N ILE A 112 -10.71 -16.55 0.44
CA ILE A 112 -11.32 -15.22 0.38
C ILE A 112 -12.49 -15.18 -0.64
N PHE A 113 -12.40 -15.95 -1.72
CA PHE A 113 -13.47 -16.02 -2.74
C PHE A 113 -14.67 -16.84 -2.29
N ALA A 114 -14.49 -17.72 -1.28
CA ALA A 114 -15.52 -18.47 -0.60
C ALA A 114 -16.02 -17.77 0.68
N ALA A 115 -15.71 -16.49 0.86
CA ALA A 115 -16.12 -15.71 2.02
C ALA A 115 -17.66 -15.66 2.16
N GLN A 116 -18.10 -15.61 3.41
CA GLN A 116 -19.50 -15.42 3.81
C GLN A 116 -19.59 -14.33 4.88
N PRO A 117 -20.75 -13.66 5.04
CA PRO A 117 -20.97 -12.75 6.16
C PRO A 117 -20.66 -13.41 7.50
N GLY A 118 -20.12 -12.64 8.45
CA GLY A 118 -19.64 -13.13 9.74
C GLY A 118 -18.20 -13.65 9.74
N MET A 119 -17.59 -13.90 8.58
CA MET A 119 -16.18 -14.35 8.52
C MET A 119 -15.20 -13.21 8.79
N ARG A 120 -14.08 -13.56 9.46
CA ARG A 120 -12.95 -12.65 9.73
C ARG A 120 -11.72 -13.11 8.97
N PHE A 121 -11.02 -12.15 8.39
CA PHE A 121 -9.81 -12.34 7.59
C PHE A 121 -8.63 -11.54 8.17
N MET A 122 -7.47 -12.17 8.24
CA MET A 122 -6.21 -11.52 8.58
C MET A 122 -5.14 -11.95 7.59
N GLY A 123 -4.48 -10.99 6.95
CA GLY A 123 -3.45 -11.31 5.97
C GLY A 123 -2.91 -10.10 5.23
N ASN A 124 -1.95 -10.35 4.34
CA ASN A 124 -1.33 -9.29 3.53
C ASN A 124 -2.14 -8.96 2.27
N TRP A 125 -2.74 -9.94 1.63
CA TRP A 125 -3.60 -9.82 0.45
C TRP A 125 -2.95 -9.06 -0.73
N GLN A 126 -1.64 -9.18 -0.89
CA GLN A 126 -0.79 -8.37 -1.77
C GLN A 126 -0.88 -8.81 -3.25
N SER A 127 -2.08 -8.73 -3.82
CA SER A 127 -2.30 -8.97 -5.24
C SER A 127 -3.55 -8.24 -5.75
N GLU A 128 -3.48 -7.67 -6.94
CA GLU A 128 -4.66 -7.07 -7.59
C GLU A 128 -5.75 -8.10 -7.93
N VAL A 129 -5.41 -9.39 -7.97
CA VAL A 129 -6.37 -10.48 -8.25
C VAL A 129 -7.55 -10.46 -7.30
N TYR A 130 -7.34 -10.05 -6.05
CA TYR A 130 -8.40 -9.98 -5.03
C TYR A 130 -9.45 -8.91 -5.31
N PHE A 131 -9.11 -7.83 -6.01
CA PHE A 131 -9.99 -6.68 -6.22
C PHE A 131 -10.08 -6.21 -7.68
N ARG A 132 -9.50 -6.94 -8.61
CA ARG A 132 -9.50 -6.59 -10.06
C ARG A 132 -10.89 -6.33 -10.62
N ALA A 133 -11.91 -7.09 -10.19
CA ALA A 133 -13.29 -6.91 -10.63
C ALA A 133 -13.91 -5.55 -10.22
N PHE A 134 -13.30 -4.86 -9.24
CA PHE A 134 -13.79 -3.60 -8.68
C PHE A 134 -12.74 -2.48 -8.78
N THR A 135 -11.84 -2.56 -9.78
CA THR A 135 -10.71 -1.63 -9.96
C THR A 135 -11.14 -0.16 -9.93
N GLN A 136 -12.20 0.21 -10.66
CA GLN A 136 -12.67 1.59 -10.69
C GLN A 136 -13.16 2.06 -9.31
N GLN A 137 -13.98 1.26 -8.65
CA GLN A 137 -14.51 1.56 -7.32
C GLN A 137 -13.37 1.74 -6.30
N ILE A 138 -12.37 0.84 -6.32
CA ILE A 138 -11.21 0.93 -5.42
C ILE A 138 -10.39 2.19 -5.70
N ARG A 139 -10.18 2.58 -6.97
CA ARG A 139 -9.48 3.82 -7.32
C ARG A 139 -10.20 5.07 -6.80
N GLU A 140 -11.52 5.11 -6.90
CA GLU A 140 -12.33 6.21 -6.40
C GLU A 140 -12.25 6.31 -4.87
N GLU A 141 -12.35 5.18 -4.17
CA GLU A 141 -12.32 5.10 -2.71
C GLU A 141 -10.90 5.33 -2.13
N VAL A 142 -9.85 4.93 -2.84
CA VAL A 142 -8.44 5.18 -2.46
C VAL A 142 -7.96 6.56 -2.94
N SER A 143 -8.84 7.48 -3.28
CA SER A 143 -8.50 8.89 -3.46
C SER A 143 -8.47 9.62 -2.11
N LEU A 144 -7.62 10.65 -2.00
CA LEU A 144 -7.49 11.41 -0.76
C LEU A 144 -8.80 12.10 -0.37
N SER A 145 -9.15 12.01 0.91
CA SER A 145 -10.24 12.77 1.56
C SER A 145 -9.73 14.04 2.25
N VAL A 146 -8.42 14.16 2.43
CA VAL A 146 -7.73 15.28 3.05
C VAL A 146 -6.96 16.09 2.01
N PRO A 147 -6.84 17.41 2.17
CA PRO A 147 -6.05 18.23 1.26
C PRO A 147 -4.55 17.97 1.42
N LEU A 148 -3.82 18.08 0.32
CA LEU A 148 -2.37 18.10 0.34
C LEU A 148 -1.84 19.33 1.08
N SER A 149 -0.69 19.21 1.74
CA SER A 149 0.05 20.33 2.30
C SER A 149 0.48 21.32 1.20
N GLU A 150 0.84 22.52 1.61
CA GLU A 150 1.34 23.54 0.67
C GLU A 150 2.64 23.06 -0.01
N ASN A 151 3.52 22.41 0.74
CA ASN A 151 4.76 21.87 0.19
C ASN A 151 4.48 20.80 -0.89
N SER A 152 3.59 19.86 -0.62
CA SER A 152 3.20 18.85 -1.60
C SER A 152 2.51 19.44 -2.83
N ARG A 153 1.72 20.49 -2.67
CA ARG A 153 1.13 21.21 -3.83
C ARG A 153 2.20 21.84 -4.72
N ARG A 154 3.23 22.45 -4.14
CA ARG A 154 4.37 22.99 -4.91
C ARG A 154 5.11 21.89 -5.69
N VAL A 155 5.27 20.70 -5.09
CA VAL A 155 5.89 19.56 -5.76
C VAL A 155 4.98 19.02 -6.88
N ILE A 156 3.65 18.97 -6.68
CA ILE A 156 2.69 18.61 -7.75
C ILE A 156 2.82 19.55 -8.94
N ASP A 157 2.92 20.87 -8.72
CA ASP A 157 3.09 21.83 -9.81
C ASP A 157 4.39 21.59 -10.59
N GLN A 158 5.48 21.22 -9.89
CA GLN A 158 6.74 20.83 -10.53
C GLN A 158 6.61 19.52 -11.33
N ILE A 159 5.90 18.52 -10.81
CA ILE A 159 5.66 17.24 -11.48
C ILE A 159 4.85 17.47 -12.75
N LEU A 160 3.73 18.21 -12.67
CA LEU A 160 2.83 18.42 -13.79
C LEU A 160 3.42 19.28 -14.91
N SER A 161 4.44 20.10 -14.61
CA SER A 161 5.14 20.93 -15.60
C SER A 161 6.26 20.20 -16.37
N ARG A 162 6.48 18.90 -16.13
CA ARG A 162 7.60 18.11 -16.68
C ARG A 162 7.14 16.73 -17.14
N SER A 163 7.99 16.06 -17.93
CA SER A 163 7.90 14.60 -18.10
C SER A 163 8.50 13.94 -16.86
N ALA A 164 7.65 13.71 -15.86
CA ALA A 164 8.06 13.32 -14.52
C ALA A 164 8.10 11.80 -14.35
N VAL A 165 9.17 11.29 -13.73
CA VAL A 165 9.31 9.88 -13.36
C VAL A 165 9.49 9.79 -11.83
N ALA A 166 8.58 9.12 -11.15
CA ALA A 166 8.79 8.81 -9.73
C ALA A 166 9.81 7.68 -9.59
N VAL A 167 10.85 7.89 -8.82
CA VAL A 167 11.81 6.86 -8.39
C VAL A 167 11.70 6.69 -6.90
N HIS A 168 11.20 5.52 -6.46
CA HIS A 168 11.14 5.20 -5.04
C HIS A 168 12.31 4.32 -4.63
N VAL A 169 12.96 4.66 -3.51
CA VAL A 169 14.05 3.90 -2.90
C VAL A 169 13.63 3.49 -1.49
N ARG A 170 13.60 2.19 -1.22
CA ARG A 170 13.29 1.63 0.09
C ARG A 170 14.53 0.99 0.69
N ARG A 171 14.95 1.50 1.85
CA ARG A 171 16.16 1.05 2.54
C ARG A 171 15.95 0.82 4.04
N GLY A 172 15.30 1.74 4.72
CA GLY A 172 15.21 1.84 6.17
C GLY A 172 15.12 0.50 6.91
N ASP A 173 13.94 -0.08 7.00
CA ASP A 173 13.71 -1.37 7.67
C ASP A 173 14.35 -2.57 6.94
N TYR A 174 14.56 -2.50 5.61
CA TYR A 174 15.19 -3.58 4.82
C TYR A 174 16.67 -3.76 5.17
N ILE A 175 17.32 -2.74 5.69
CA ILE A 175 18.74 -2.79 6.13
C ILE A 175 18.83 -2.87 7.64
N ALA A 176 17.99 -2.10 8.35
CA ALA A 176 18.09 -1.99 9.81
C ALA A 176 17.51 -3.18 10.57
N ASP A 177 16.54 -3.91 9.98
CA ASP A 177 15.90 -5.06 10.63
C ASP A 177 16.39 -6.40 10.01
N PRO A 178 17.15 -7.22 10.78
CA PRO A 178 17.63 -8.51 10.30
C PRO A 178 16.54 -9.52 9.95
N ALA A 179 15.31 -9.37 10.48
CA ALA A 179 14.19 -10.23 10.13
C ALA A 179 13.64 -9.86 8.74
N THR A 180 13.49 -8.57 8.47
CA THR A 180 13.04 -8.03 7.19
C THR A 180 14.04 -8.31 6.06
N SER A 181 15.34 -8.13 6.31
CA SER A 181 16.41 -8.39 5.33
C SER A 181 16.53 -9.85 4.87
N LYS A 182 16.02 -10.80 5.66
CA LYS A 182 15.94 -12.22 5.26
C LYS A 182 14.78 -12.55 4.33
N ILE A 183 13.79 -11.66 4.24
CA ILE A 183 12.56 -11.87 3.47
C ILE A 183 12.63 -11.12 2.15
N TYR A 184 13.07 -9.86 2.19
CA TYR A 184 13.01 -8.95 1.05
C TYR A 184 14.36 -8.76 0.40
N ALA A 185 14.39 -8.76 -0.94
CA ALA A 185 15.55 -8.31 -1.69
C ALA A 185 15.75 -6.80 -1.50
N THR A 186 17.00 -6.35 -1.39
CA THR A 186 17.31 -4.92 -1.43
C THR A 186 17.63 -4.50 -2.85
N CYS A 187 16.93 -3.50 -3.37
CA CYS A 187 17.26 -2.93 -4.68
C CYS A 187 18.55 -2.11 -4.59
N ALA A 188 19.63 -2.63 -5.16
CA ALA A 188 20.93 -1.97 -5.23
C ALA A 188 20.96 -0.91 -6.35
N PRO A 189 21.93 0.01 -6.41
CA PRO A 189 22.03 1.06 -7.42
C PRO A 189 21.96 0.55 -8.86
N ASP A 190 22.51 -0.64 -9.14
CA ASP A 190 22.50 -1.26 -10.48
C ASP A 190 21.07 -1.57 -10.96
N TYR A 191 20.13 -1.92 -10.06
CA TYR A 191 18.71 -2.04 -10.41
C TYR A 191 18.16 -0.72 -10.96
N TYR A 192 18.38 0.38 -10.25
CA TYR A 192 17.89 1.71 -10.67
C TYR A 192 18.56 2.18 -11.95
N GLN A 193 19.82 1.80 -12.15
CA GLN A 193 20.55 2.10 -13.40
C GLN A 193 19.91 1.37 -14.58
N ARG A 194 19.68 0.05 -14.48
CA ARG A 194 18.98 -0.72 -15.53
C ARG A 194 17.55 -0.22 -15.75
N ALA A 195 16.81 0.04 -14.68
CA ALA A 195 15.43 0.53 -14.74
C ALA A 195 15.35 1.89 -15.44
N SER A 196 16.22 2.85 -15.08
CA SER A 196 16.22 4.17 -15.71
C SER A 196 16.68 4.12 -17.17
N ALA A 197 17.64 3.28 -17.51
CA ALA A 197 18.05 3.06 -18.90
C ALA A 197 16.88 2.48 -19.73
N LYS A 198 16.21 1.44 -19.19
CA LYS A 198 15.05 0.83 -19.83
C LYS A 198 13.90 1.81 -20.04
N LEU A 199 13.63 2.66 -19.06
CA LEU A 199 12.59 3.69 -19.19
C LEU A 199 12.95 4.68 -20.30
N ARG A 200 14.20 5.17 -20.35
CA ARG A 200 14.66 6.12 -21.39
C ARG A 200 14.58 5.56 -22.81
N GLU A 201 14.77 4.26 -22.98
CA GLU A 201 14.57 3.60 -24.28
C GLU A 201 13.10 3.67 -24.77
N MET A 202 12.15 3.75 -23.84
CA MET A 202 10.72 3.66 -24.11
C MET A 202 10.03 5.02 -24.19
N VAL A 203 10.66 6.08 -23.69
CA VAL A 203 10.14 7.45 -23.75
C VAL A 203 10.94 8.26 -24.74
N SER A 204 10.25 9.08 -25.55
CA SER A 204 10.87 9.92 -26.60
C SER A 204 11.26 11.32 -26.13
N THR A 205 11.07 11.64 -24.86
CA THR A 205 11.32 12.97 -24.29
C THR A 205 12.30 12.89 -23.13
N ASP A 206 13.01 13.99 -22.89
CA ASP A 206 13.81 14.12 -21.67
C ASP A 206 12.92 14.04 -20.43
N VAL A 207 13.34 13.24 -19.46
CA VAL A 207 12.59 13.02 -18.22
C VAL A 207 13.29 13.68 -17.04
N THR A 208 12.48 14.12 -16.07
CA THR A 208 12.93 14.54 -14.74
C THR A 208 12.56 13.46 -13.73
N PHE A 209 13.54 12.96 -13.00
CA PHE A 209 13.33 11.98 -11.96
C PHE A 209 13.00 12.69 -10.64
N PHE A 210 11.88 12.33 -10.03
CA PHE A 210 11.52 12.74 -8.68
C PHE A 210 11.85 11.59 -7.73
N LEU A 211 12.78 11.82 -6.81
CA LEU A 211 13.36 10.79 -5.95
C LEU A 211 12.67 10.80 -4.58
N PHE A 212 12.05 9.70 -4.23
CA PHE A 212 11.38 9.44 -2.95
C PHE A 212 12.13 8.36 -2.19
N SER A 213 12.45 8.59 -0.93
CA SER A 213 13.17 7.60 -0.12
C SER A 213 12.94 7.80 1.37
N ASP A 214 13.01 6.71 2.14
CA ASP A 214 13.16 6.74 3.59
C ASP A 214 14.63 6.99 4.04
N ASP A 215 15.56 7.08 3.06
CA ASP A 215 16.98 7.43 3.20
C ASP A 215 17.37 8.30 2.00
N ILE A 216 16.92 9.56 1.99
CA ILE A 216 17.05 10.47 0.84
C ILE A 216 18.51 10.85 0.57
N ASP A 217 19.31 10.98 1.62
CA ASP A 217 20.74 11.31 1.51
C ASP A 217 21.51 10.21 0.77
N TRP A 218 21.28 8.96 1.18
CA TRP A 218 21.86 7.83 0.48
C TRP A 218 21.40 7.76 -0.97
N ALA A 219 20.10 7.90 -1.20
CA ALA A 219 19.54 7.81 -2.55
C ALA A 219 20.13 8.88 -3.47
N THR A 220 20.24 10.13 -3.00
CA THR A 220 20.83 11.24 -3.76
C THR A 220 22.31 11.02 -4.07
N GLN A 221 23.06 10.46 -3.12
CA GLN A 221 24.49 10.20 -3.30
C GLN A 221 24.76 9.04 -4.27
N ASN A 222 23.94 7.99 -4.23
CA ASN A 222 24.19 6.75 -4.96
C ASN A 222 23.48 6.66 -6.32
N LEU A 223 22.47 7.51 -6.59
CA LEU A 223 21.73 7.50 -7.85
C LEU A 223 22.05 8.70 -8.76
N LYS A 224 23.25 9.28 -8.66
CA LYS A 224 23.69 10.42 -9.48
C LYS A 224 23.64 10.16 -10.99
N PHE A 225 23.71 8.91 -11.43
CA PHE A 225 23.56 8.50 -12.82
C PHE A 225 22.17 8.80 -13.41
N LEU A 226 21.17 9.08 -12.57
CA LEU A 226 19.86 9.54 -13.04
C LEU A 226 19.93 10.91 -13.72
N GLY A 227 20.93 11.73 -13.42
CA GLY A 227 21.14 13.06 -14.03
C GLY A 227 20.12 14.08 -13.49
N ASN A 228 19.12 14.47 -14.32
CA ASN A 228 18.09 15.42 -13.90
C ASN A 228 17.17 14.80 -12.84
N CYS A 229 17.53 14.98 -11.58
CA CYS A 229 16.90 14.34 -10.42
C CYS A 229 16.57 15.37 -9.34
N ILE A 230 15.33 15.37 -8.87
CA ILE A 230 14.80 16.25 -7.83
C ILE A 230 14.46 15.37 -6.61
N PRO A 231 15.16 15.51 -5.48
CA PRO A 231 14.80 14.82 -4.24
C PRO A 231 13.50 15.42 -3.67
N VAL A 232 12.61 14.54 -3.21
CA VAL A 232 11.36 14.91 -2.54
C VAL A 232 11.45 14.47 -1.09
N ASP A 233 11.63 15.44 -0.19
CA ASP A 233 11.76 15.24 1.25
C ASP A 233 10.95 16.30 2.00
N CYS A 234 9.68 16.44 1.64
CA CYS A 234 8.85 17.51 2.19
C CYS A 234 7.76 17.02 3.15
N ASN A 235 7.49 15.71 3.27
CA ASN A 235 6.28 15.21 3.94
C ASN A 235 6.53 14.53 5.28
N GLY A 236 7.75 14.11 5.56
CA GLY A 236 8.07 13.37 6.78
C GLY A 236 7.32 12.03 6.87
N ARG A 237 7.50 11.31 8.00
CA ARG A 237 6.90 9.98 8.19
C ARG A 237 5.40 10.00 8.50
N ASN A 238 4.87 11.15 8.94
CA ASN A 238 3.50 11.26 9.47
C ASN A 238 2.44 11.47 8.38
N ARG A 239 2.83 11.73 7.13
CA ARG A 239 1.93 11.99 6.01
C ARG A 239 2.28 11.14 4.78
N PRO A 240 2.38 9.81 4.92
CA PRO A 240 2.81 8.93 3.82
C PRO A 240 1.87 8.99 2.60
N TRP A 241 0.61 9.33 2.80
CA TRP A 241 -0.36 9.51 1.71
C TRP A 241 -0.02 10.66 0.77
N GLU A 242 0.75 11.65 1.22
CA GLU A 242 1.20 12.75 0.34
C GLU A 242 2.27 12.25 -0.63
N ASP A 243 3.29 11.53 -0.16
CA ASP A 243 4.29 10.92 -1.04
C ASP A 243 3.65 9.93 -2.02
N LEU A 244 2.67 9.15 -1.56
CA LEU A 244 1.90 8.26 -2.43
C LEU A 244 1.21 9.05 -3.56
N ALA A 245 0.58 10.18 -3.24
CA ALA A 245 -0.10 11.03 -4.21
C ALA A 245 0.88 11.70 -5.19
N LEU A 246 2.03 12.19 -4.69
CA LEU A 246 3.09 12.76 -5.52
C LEU A 246 3.64 11.74 -6.51
N MET A 247 3.96 10.54 -6.06
CA MET A 247 4.44 9.47 -6.94
C MET A 247 3.38 9.04 -7.96
N ALA A 248 2.10 9.01 -7.57
CA ALA A 248 1.01 8.67 -8.47
C ALA A 248 0.74 9.76 -9.52
N ALA A 249 1.09 11.02 -9.25
CA ALA A 249 0.93 12.14 -10.18
C ALA A 249 2.01 12.21 -11.27
N CYS A 250 3.12 11.48 -11.12
CA CYS A 250 4.16 11.41 -12.14
C CYS A 250 3.67 10.68 -13.39
N ASN A 251 4.33 10.91 -14.55
CA ASN A 251 3.97 10.21 -15.78
C ASN A 251 4.32 8.72 -15.75
N HIS A 252 5.45 8.37 -15.12
CA HIS A 252 5.99 7.01 -15.04
C HIS A 252 6.52 6.72 -13.64
N ASN A 253 6.76 5.42 -13.33
CA ASN A 253 7.20 5.00 -12.01
C ASN A 253 8.31 3.95 -12.11
N ILE A 254 9.38 4.14 -11.37
CA ILE A 254 10.40 3.11 -11.06
C ILE A 254 10.26 2.78 -9.58
N ILE A 255 9.87 1.54 -9.27
CA ILE A 255 9.54 1.12 -7.92
C ILE A 255 10.46 -0.01 -7.44
N PRO A 256 10.86 -0.04 -6.17
CA PRO A 256 11.46 -1.23 -5.56
C PRO A 256 10.37 -2.25 -5.21
N ASN A 257 10.73 -3.32 -4.56
CA ASN A 257 9.84 -4.32 -3.98
C ASN A 257 9.10 -3.79 -2.72
N SER A 258 8.35 -2.71 -2.90
CA SER A 258 7.61 -2.04 -1.83
C SER A 258 6.13 -1.90 -2.16
N THR A 259 5.26 -2.41 -1.28
CA THR A 259 3.80 -2.27 -1.38
C THR A 259 3.36 -0.81 -1.46
N PHE A 260 4.12 0.09 -0.85
CA PHE A 260 3.84 1.53 -0.86
C PHE A 260 3.93 2.12 -2.27
N SER A 261 5.06 1.97 -2.94
CA SER A 261 5.23 2.46 -4.31
C SER A 261 4.49 1.62 -5.35
N TRP A 262 4.19 0.35 -5.05
CA TRP A 262 3.27 -0.44 -5.85
C TRP A 262 1.92 0.27 -5.99
N TRP A 263 1.36 0.74 -4.86
CA TRP A 263 0.09 1.48 -4.87
C TRP A 263 0.20 2.81 -5.60
N ALA A 264 1.29 3.55 -5.46
CA ALA A 264 1.51 4.78 -6.21
C ALA A 264 1.48 4.52 -7.73
N ALA A 265 2.20 3.50 -8.18
CA ALA A 265 2.22 3.10 -9.59
C ALA A 265 0.86 2.57 -10.09
N TRP A 266 0.15 1.80 -9.25
CA TRP A 266 -1.19 1.30 -9.59
C TRP A 266 -2.21 2.43 -9.68
N LEU A 267 -2.18 3.40 -8.77
CA LEU A 267 -3.05 4.58 -8.73
C LEU A 267 -2.72 5.63 -9.80
N ASN A 268 -1.52 5.63 -10.35
CA ASN A 268 -1.13 6.57 -11.40
C ASN A 268 -2.19 6.56 -12.54
N PRO A 269 -2.82 7.71 -12.83
CA PRO A 269 -3.93 7.78 -13.78
C PRO A 269 -3.50 7.79 -15.26
N ASN A 270 -2.20 7.99 -15.54
CA ASN A 270 -1.71 8.07 -16.92
C ASN A 270 -1.94 6.73 -17.64
N PRO A 271 -2.75 6.66 -18.71
CA PRO A 271 -2.99 5.43 -19.46
C PRO A 271 -1.73 4.90 -20.16
N ASN A 272 -0.78 5.79 -20.46
CA ASN A 272 0.49 5.46 -21.13
C ASN A 272 1.65 5.34 -20.13
N LYS A 273 1.36 5.16 -18.85
CA LYS A 273 2.41 5.02 -17.85
C LYS A 273 3.28 3.80 -18.11
N ILE A 274 4.57 3.97 -17.94
CA ILE A 274 5.54 2.89 -17.84
C ILE A 274 5.82 2.70 -16.34
N VAL A 275 5.67 1.47 -15.89
CA VAL A 275 6.01 1.08 -14.51
C VAL A 275 7.10 0.04 -14.58
N ILE A 276 8.24 0.31 -13.95
CA ILE A 276 9.36 -0.63 -13.87
C ILE A 276 9.52 -1.08 -12.41
N SER A 277 9.57 -2.38 -12.22
CA SER A 277 9.71 -3.05 -10.92
C SER A 277 10.82 -4.09 -10.94
N PRO A 278 11.36 -4.49 -9.78
CA PRO A 278 12.31 -5.59 -9.73
C PRO A 278 11.61 -6.92 -10.04
N ALA A 279 12.32 -7.84 -10.70
CA ALA A 279 11.84 -9.20 -10.94
C ALA A 279 11.73 -10.02 -9.65
N VAL A 280 12.54 -9.70 -8.63
CA VAL A 280 12.58 -10.39 -7.34
C VAL A 280 12.10 -9.47 -6.23
N TRP A 281 10.98 -9.82 -5.61
CA TRP A 281 10.43 -9.12 -4.45
C TRP A 281 10.85 -9.79 -3.13
N TYR A 282 10.82 -11.11 -3.11
CA TYR A 282 11.13 -11.93 -1.96
C TYR A 282 12.30 -12.84 -2.26
N ILE A 283 13.26 -12.90 -1.34
CA ILE A 283 14.42 -13.81 -1.42
C ILE A 283 14.20 -15.11 -0.63
N GLN A 284 13.14 -15.14 0.19
CA GLN A 284 12.81 -16.33 0.96
C GLN A 284 12.27 -17.44 0.03
N PRO A 285 12.84 -18.66 0.04
CA PRO A 285 12.55 -19.70 -0.97
C PRO A 285 11.10 -20.17 -1.05
N ASN A 286 10.35 -20.05 0.04
CA ASN A 286 8.93 -20.44 0.12
C ASN A 286 7.96 -19.30 -0.19
N MET A 287 8.46 -18.13 -0.64
CA MET A 287 7.64 -16.99 -1.04
C MET A 287 7.63 -16.83 -2.56
N SER A 288 6.43 -16.74 -3.13
CA SER A 288 6.22 -16.58 -4.56
C SER A 288 6.33 -15.13 -4.99
N ASN A 289 6.96 -14.88 -6.13
CA ASN A 289 7.01 -13.55 -6.76
C ASN A 289 5.91 -13.35 -7.82
N ARG A 290 5.04 -14.35 -8.05
CA ARG A 290 4.17 -14.41 -9.23
C ARG A 290 2.99 -13.44 -9.21
N ASN A 291 2.38 -13.22 -8.05
CA ASN A 291 1.07 -12.57 -7.98
C ASN A 291 1.12 -11.12 -7.49
N ILE A 292 2.30 -10.64 -7.09
CA ILE A 292 2.45 -9.29 -6.57
C ILE A 292 2.65 -8.24 -7.65
N VAL A 293 3.36 -8.60 -8.73
CA VAL A 293 3.63 -7.67 -9.85
C VAL A 293 2.52 -7.82 -10.89
N PRO A 294 1.77 -6.76 -11.20
CA PRO A 294 0.79 -6.77 -12.28
C PRO A 294 1.44 -7.05 -13.64
N ASN A 295 0.71 -7.72 -14.55
CA ASN A 295 1.24 -8.11 -15.86
C ASN A 295 1.65 -6.93 -16.76
N ASN A 296 1.14 -5.74 -16.50
CA ASN A 296 1.47 -4.51 -17.23
C ASN A 296 2.65 -3.75 -16.62
N PHE A 297 3.28 -4.24 -15.54
CA PHE A 297 4.55 -3.71 -15.05
C PHE A 297 5.71 -4.42 -15.75
N ILE A 298 6.75 -3.67 -16.08
CA ILE A 298 7.97 -4.19 -16.70
C ILE A 298 8.93 -4.59 -15.59
N THR A 299 9.44 -5.81 -15.65
CA THR A 299 10.43 -6.30 -14.68
C THR A 299 11.84 -6.24 -15.24
N VAL A 300 12.81 -5.82 -14.42
CA VAL A 300 14.25 -5.73 -14.77
C VAL A 300 15.13 -6.29 -13.66
#